data_c16dad8005af85354e08a73ce18f63d3
#
_entry.id   c16dad8005af85354e08a73ce18f63d3
#
_cell.length_a   1.000
_cell.length_b   1.000
_cell.length_c   1.000
_cell.angle_alpha   90.00
_cell.angle_beta   90.00
_cell.angle_gamma   90.00
#
_symmetry.space_group_name_H-M   'P 1'
#
loop_
_entity.id
_entity.type
_entity.pdbx_description
1 polymer ?
#
loop_
_entity_poly.entity_id
_entity_poly.type
_entity_poly.pdbx_seq_one_letter_code
_entity_poly.pdbx_strand_id
1 'polypeptide(L)'
;ILFLNPDTLLTEHTLHDILSEAEKLPHLGVAGVRMIHTDGTFALESRRGVPSPWVSFCKMAGLNSLFPKSRLFGKYYMRYLSTDEVNPIDIISGAFMLTTAEAMKKVGLFDETFFMYGEDIDLSFRFLKAGYTNYYIPTTLLHYKGESTKKNSYHYVHVFYEAMLIFFKKHYKHYNFILSFPIKVAIILRAIIALIMQQTQNLRKFLHPRNGKVPQRMLYIGKSSDMVKQIAEEYGLTIDYFSADEKSLPQGHHNLQIDPTHYSQIIYDICDFSLDFILERFSEKPYKKVQVGTFNAERGIIITTSNVYFKD
;
A
#
# COMPACT_ATOMS: atom_id res chain seq x y z
N ILE A 1 -16.51 3.80 -13.19
CA ILE A 1 -15.77 2.55 -13.22
C ILE A 1 -14.75 2.59 -12.11
N LEU A 2 -14.74 1.55 -11.28
CA LEU A 2 -13.76 1.37 -10.22
C LEU A 2 -12.93 0.11 -10.49
N PHE A 3 -11.62 0.25 -10.50
CA PHE A 3 -10.67 -0.87 -10.41
C PHE A 3 -10.17 -0.94 -8.96
N LEU A 4 -10.32 -2.11 -8.36
CA LEU A 4 -10.04 -2.34 -6.94
C LEU A 4 -9.30 -3.66 -6.76
N ASN A 5 -8.15 -3.63 -6.09
CA ASN A 5 -7.44 -4.85 -5.74
C ASN A 5 -8.18 -5.62 -4.64
N PRO A 6 -8.19 -6.96 -4.69
CA PRO A 6 -8.87 -7.79 -3.70
C PRO A 6 -8.21 -7.77 -2.30
N ASP A 7 -6.97 -7.29 -2.18
CA ASP A 7 -6.23 -7.14 -0.94
C ASP A 7 -6.31 -5.71 -0.35
N THR A 8 -7.45 -5.04 -0.60
CA THR A 8 -7.77 -3.73 0.00
C THR A 8 -8.93 -3.85 0.97
N LEU A 9 -8.92 -3.02 2.02
CA LEU A 9 -10.02 -2.86 2.97
C LEU A 9 -10.51 -1.41 2.90
N LEU A 10 -11.75 -1.25 2.47
CA LEU A 10 -12.44 0.04 2.41
C LEU A 10 -13.09 0.33 3.76
N THR A 11 -13.14 1.60 4.13
CA THR A 11 -13.96 2.05 5.26
C THR A 11 -15.42 2.24 4.84
N GLU A 12 -16.27 2.49 5.80
CA GLU A 12 -17.71 2.70 5.59
C GLU A 12 -18.00 3.88 4.67
N HIS A 13 -17.11 4.90 4.68
CA HIS A 13 -17.29 6.15 3.95
C HIS A 13 -16.45 6.25 2.67
N THR A 14 -15.45 5.38 2.47
CA THR A 14 -14.47 5.49 1.36
C THR A 14 -15.14 5.71 0.00
N LEU A 15 -16.15 4.91 -0.35
CA LEU A 15 -16.80 5.03 -1.66
C LEU A 15 -17.66 6.29 -1.78
N HIS A 16 -18.38 6.64 -0.73
CA HIS A 16 -19.19 7.87 -0.71
C HIS A 16 -18.32 9.11 -0.89
N ASP A 17 -17.27 9.21 -0.12
CA ASP A 17 -16.40 10.39 -0.11
C ASP A 17 -15.66 10.57 -1.43
N ILE A 18 -15.10 9.48 -1.98
CA ILE A 18 -14.39 9.59 -3.25
C ILE A 18 -15.33 9.94 -4.40
N LEU A 19 -16.56 9.42 -4.44
CA LEU A 19 -17.54 9.78 -5.47
C LEU A 19 -17.96 11.24 -5.34
N SER A 20 -18.28 11.68 -4.12
CA SER A 20 -18.67 13.07 -3.84
C SER A 20 -17.56 14.07 -4.21
N GLU A 21 -16.29 13.75 -3.93
CA GLU A 21 -15.20 14.64 -4.31
C GLU A 21 -14.90 14.56 -5.82
N ALA A 22 -14.94 13.37 -6.42
CA ALA A 22 -14.66 13.19 -7.84
C ALA A 22 -15.63 13.94 -8.75
N GLU A 23 -16.90 14.08 -8.37
CA GLU A 23 -17.92 14.85 -9.11
C GLU A 23 -17.59 16.34 -9.20
N LYS A 24 -16.83 16.88 -8.24
CA LYS A 24 -16.44 18.31 -8.20
C LYS A 24 -15.18 18.60 -9.02
N LEU A 25 -14.44 17.56 -9.43
CA LEU A 25 -13.13 17.72 -10.03
C LEU A 25 -13.21 17.93 -11.55
N PRO A 26 -12.64 19.02 -12.08
CA PRO A 26 -12.67 19.31 -13.50
C PRO A 26 -11.79 18.34 -14.28
N HIS A 27 -12.26 17.93 -15.46
CA HIS A 27 -11.50 17.08 -16.39
C HIS A 27 -10.90 15.84 -15.76
N LEU A 28 -11.65 15.18 -14.86
CA LEU A 28 -11.22 13.99 -14.16
C LEU A 28 -10.83 12.87 -15.13
N GLY A 29 -9.57 12.46 -15.09
CA GLY A 29 -9.07 11.25 -15.74
C GLY A 29 -9.28 10.05 -14.83
N VAL A 30 -8.48 9.94 -13.79
CA VAL A 30 -8.58 8.90 -12.78
C VAL A 30 -8.31 9.48 -11.39
N ALA A 31 -9.10 9.06 -10.40
CA ALA A 31 -8.91 9.38 -9.00
C ALA A 31 -8.37 8.17 -8.23
N GLY A 32 -7.42 8.43 -7.34
CA GLY A 32 -6.92 7.49 -6.36
C GLY A 32 -7.07 8.02 -4.95
N VAL A 33 -6.83 7.17 -3.97
CA VAL A 33 -7.10 7.45 -2.56
C VAL A 33 -5.83 7.42 -1.70
N ARG A 34 -5.97 7.85 -0.43
CA ARG A 34 -4.97 7.68 0.60
C ARG A 34 -4.88 6.22 1.01
N MET A 35 -3.83 5.55 0.57
CA MET A 35 -3.57 4.18 1.02
C MET A 35 -2.66 4.19 2.25
N ILE A 36 -2.95 3.31 3.20
CA ILE A 36 -2.07 3.01 4.33
C ILE A 36 -1.66 1.54 4.31
N HIS A 37 -0.49 1.26 4.85
CA HIS A 37 -0.02 -0.11 5.10
C HIS A 37 -0.66 -0.66 6.38
N THR A 38 -0.52 -1.96 6.60
CA THR A 38 -1.07 -2.65 7.78
C THR A 38 -0.49 -2.18 9.12
N ASP A 39 0.63 -1.46 9.11
CA ASP A 39 1.20 -0.80 10.28
C ASP A 39 0.74 0.67 10.45
N GLY A 40 -0.23 1.11 9.67
CA GLY A 40 -0.76 2.47 9.67
C GLY A 40 0.08 3.49 8.90
N THR A 41 1.27 3.12 8.41
CA THR A 41 2.12 4.06 7.67
C THR A 41 1.53 4.40 6.31
N PHE A 42 1.68 5.67 5.89
CA PHE A 42 1.24 6.13 4.58
C PHE A 42 1.94 5.38 3.45
N ALA A 43 1.19 4.82 2.53
CA ALA A 43 1.70 4.15 1.34
C ALA A 43 2.12 5.20 0.31
N LEU A 44 3.43 5.37 0.11
CA LEU A 44 3.99 6.40 -0.78
C LEU A 44 3.51 6.27 -2.22
N GLU A 45 3.12 5.07 -2.65
CA GLU A 45 2.55 4.79 -3.96
C GLU A 45 1.16 5.36 -4.19
N SER A 46 0.48 5.87 -3.17
CA SER A 46 -0.77 6.63 -3.31
C SER A 46 -0.62 7.84 -4.23
N ARG A 47 0.58 8.38 -4.32
CA ARG A 47 0.89 9.55 -5.15
C ARG A 47 2.22 9.37 -5.84
N ARG A 48 2.20 9.38 -7.17
CA ARG A 48 3.42 9.22 -7.97
C ARG A 48 3.45 10.22 -9.11
N GLY A 49 4.66 10.70 -9.43
CA GLY A 49 4.95 11.42 -10.67
C GLY A 49 5.19 10.45 -11.83
N VAL A 50 5.01 10.93 -13.06
CA VAL A 50 5.39 10.18 -14.27
C VAL A 50 6.85 9.75 -14.12
N PRO A 51 7.17 8.46 -14.29
CA PRO A 51 8.55 7.96 -14.29
C PRO A 51 9.28 8.39 -15.57
N SER A 52 9.45 9.72 -15.75
CA SER A 52 10.32 10.23 -16.80
C SER A 52 11.76 9.77 -16.56
N PRO A 53 12.66 9.85 -17.56
CA PRO A 53 14.05 9.49 -17.39
C PRO A 53 14.73 10.18 -16.19
N TRP A 54 14.49 11.48 -16.02
CA TRP A 54 15.01 12.24 -14.89
C TRP A 54 14.44 11.77 -13.53
N VAL A 55 13.12 11.61 -13.45
CA VAL A 55 12.43 11.15 -12.24
C VAL A 55 12.90 9.75 -11.84
N SER A 56 13.06 8.85 -12.83
CA SER A 56 13.58 7.50 -12.62
C SER A 56 15.03 7.50 -12.16
N PHE A 57 15.87 8.35 -12.76
CA PHE A 57 17.24 8.54 -12.31
C PHE A 57 17.31 9.04 -10.85
N CYS A 58 16.56 10.08 -10.50
CA CYS A 58 16.50 10.59 -9.12
C CYS A 58 16.07 9.51 -8.11
N LYS A 59 15.11 8.66 -8.51
CA LYS A 59 14.66 7.53 -7.68
C LYS A 59 15.77 6.50 -7.50
N MET A 60 16.47 6.11 -8.56
CA MET A 60 17.53 5.11 -8.51
C MET A 60 18.77 5.60 -7.79
N ALA A 61 19.16 6.87 -8.00
CA ALA A 61 20.29 7.50 -7.33
C ALA A 61 20.03 7.86 -5.85
N GLY A 62 18.79 7.63 -5.34
CA GLY A 62 18.43 7.96 -3.96
C GLY A 62 18.16 9.44 -3.69
N LEU A 63 18.27 10.32 -4.70
CA LEU A 63 18.01 11.76 -4.57
C LEU A 63 16.58 12.06 -4.10
N ASN A 64 15.62 11.25 -4.52
CA ASN A 64 14.23 11.32 -4.06
C ASN A 64 14.09 11.08 -2.54
N SER A 65 14.98 10.31 -1.92
CA SER A 65 14.97 10.05 -0.49
C SER A 65 15.75 11.12 0.29
N LEU A 66 16.83 11.68 -0.30
CA LEU A 66 17.62 12.76 0.29
C LEU A 66 16.87 14.10 0.25
N PHE A 67 16.13 14.37 -0.84
CA PHE A 67 15.42 15.62 -1.05
C PHE A 67 13.91 15.36 -1.29
N PRO A 68 13.19 14.76 -0.34
CA PRO A 68 11.83 14.27 -0.57
C PRO A 68 10.80 15.38 -0.85
N LYS A 69 11.03 16.58 -0.32
CA LYS A 69 10.16 17.77 -0.52
C LYS A 69 10.54 18.60 -1.75
N SER A 70 11.61 18.26 -2.46
CA SER A 70 12.01 18.95 -3.69
C SER A 70 11.09 18.57 -4.86
N ARG A 71 10.55 19.56 -5.55
CA ARG A 71 9.78 19.31 -6.80
C ARG A 71 10.64 18.77 -7.93
N LEU A 72 11.97 19.01 -7.90
CA LEU A 72 12.92 18.53 -8.90
C LEU A 72 13.36 17.08 -8.63
N PHE A 73 13.74 16.77 -7.38
CA PHE A 73 14.31 15.46 -7.01
C PHE A 73 13.28 14.51 -6.39
N GLY A 74 12.29 15.05 -5.68
CA GLY A 74 11.24 14.31 -4.97
C GLY A 74 10.01 13.97 -5.80
N LYS A 75 10.02 14.23 -7.10
CA LYS A 75 8.83 14.10 -7.98
C LYS A 75 8.30 12.67 -8.05
N TYR A 76 9.11 11.65 -7.84
CA TYR A 76 8.66 10.26 -7.96
C TYR A 76 7.51 9.91 -6.98
N TYR A 77 7.58 10.34 -5.73
CA TYR A 77 6.53 10.13 -4.71
C TYR A 77 5.76 11.40 -4.35
N MET A 78 6.07 12.53 -4.98
CA MET A 78 5.41 13.83 -4.78
C MET A 78 5.21 14.19 -3.29
N ARG A 79 6.21 13.90 -2.43
CA ARG A 79 6.15 14.11 -0.97
C ARG A 79 6.13 15.58 -0.57
N TYR A 80 6.19 16.49 -1.51
CA TYR A 80 5.97 17.93 -1.33
C TYR A 80 4.48 18.32 -1.31
N LEU A 81 3.58 17.41 -1.68
CA LEU A 81 2.13 17.62 -1.61
C LEU A 81 1.62 17.23 -0.22
N SER A 82 0.53 17.88 0.23
CA SER A 82 -0.20 17.49 1.43
C SER A 82 -0.81 16.10 1.28
N THR A 83 -0.84 15.32 2.37
CA THR A 83 -1.56 14.03 2.43
C THR A 83 -3.04 14.19 2.71
N ASP A 84 -3.46 15.37 3.17
CA ASP A 84 -4.79 15.63 3.71
C ASP A 84 -5.61 16.55 2.83
N GLU A 85 -5.11 16.82 1.60
CA GLU A 85 -5.77 17.66 0.61
C GLU A 85 -5.92 16.92 -0.72
N VAL A 86 -6.97 17.27 -1.47
CA VAL A 86 -7.14 16.84 -2.86
C VAL A 86 -6.04 17.50 -3.70
N ASN A 87 -5.28 16.70 -4.42
CA ASN A 87 -4.18 17.19 -5.22
C ASN A 87 -4.19 16.59 -6.63
N PRO A 88 -3.89 17.36 -7.68
CA PRO A 88 -3.55 16.82 -8.98
C PRO A 88 -2.22 16.08 -8.87
N ILE A 89 -2.19 14.84 -9.37
CA ILE A 89 -0.99 13.99 -9.40
C ILE A 89 -0.86 13.33 -10.77
N ASP A 90 0.33 12.78 -11.05
CA ASP A 90 0.53 12.21 -12.38
C ASP A 90 0.00 10.77 -12.48
N ILE A 91 0.34 9.91 -11.52
CA ILE A 91 0.11 8.47 -11.58
C ILE A 91 -0.64 7.99 -10.34
N ILE A 92 -1.74 7.31 -10.56
CA ILE A 92 -2.54 6.62 -9.55
C ILE A 92 -2.06 5.18 -9.38
N SER A 93 -2.22 4.63 -8.19
CA SER A 93 -1.95 3.21 -7.93
C SER A 93 -3.09 2.33 -8.43
N GLY A 94 -2.75 1.23 -9.09
CA GLY A 94 -3.69 0.22 -9.53
C GLY A 94 -4.50 -0.45 -8.43
N ALA A 95 -4.09 -0.29 -7.16
CA ALA A 95 -4.83 -0.84 -6.03
C ALA A 95 -6.22 -0.22 -5.85
N PHE A 96 -6.38 1.06 -6.23
CA PHE A 96 -7.67 1.76 -6.27
C PHE A 96 -7.63 2.85 -7.36
N MET A 97 -8.45 2.70 -8.39
CA MET A 97 -8.54 3.65 -9.51
C MET A 97 -10.02 3.88 -9.86
N LEU A 98 -10.52 5.09 -9.60
CA LEU A 98 -11.86 5.51 -10.00
C LEU A 98 -11.80 6.41 -11.23
N THR A 99 -12.56 6.08 -12.28
CA THR A 99 -12.63 6.85 -13.52
C THR A 99 -14.04 6.84 -14.10
N THR A 100 -14.32 7.71 -15.06
CA THR A 100 -15.60 7.73 -15.77
C THR A 100 -15.58 6.78 -16.97
N ALA A 101 -16.76 6.29 -17.35
CA ALA A 101 -16.88 5.47 -18.56
C ALA A 101 -16.52 6.26 -19.84
N GLU A 102 -16.81 7.58 -19.84
CA GLU A 102 -16.45 8.46 -20.96
C GLU A 102 -14.94 8.58 -21.12
N ALA A 103 -14.22 8.87 -20.04
CA ALA A 103 -12.76 8.97 -20.05
C ALA A 103 -12.11 7.65 -20.50
N MET A 104 -12.60 6.51 -19.99
CA MET A 104 -12.12 5.19 -20.44
C MET A 104 -12.37 4.90 -21.90
N LYS A 105 -13.53 5.27 -22.46
CA LYS A 105 -13.81 5.11 -23.89
C LYS A 105 -12.83 5.91 -24.77
N LYS A 106 -12.44 7.10 -24.30
CA LYS A 106 -11.51 7.97 -25.03
C LYS A 106 -10.07 7.49 -24.94
N VAL A 107 -9.63 6.99 -23.80
CA VAL A 107 -8.25 6.62 -23.51
C VAL A 107 -7.97 5.15 -23.83
N GLY A 108 -8.98 4.29 -23.77
CA GLY A 108 -8.88 2.84 -23.93
C GLY A 108 -8.61 2.11 -22.62
N LEU A 109 -8.66 0.78 -22.66
CA LEU A 109 -8.50 -0.13 -21.53
C LEU A 109 -7.02 -0.31 -21.15
N PHE A 110 -6.75 -1.17 -20.17
CA PHE A 110 -5.39 -1.58 -19.81
C PHE A 110 -4.68 -2.20 -21.01
N ASP A 111 -3.38 -1.94 -21.12
CA ASP A 111 -2.52 -2.53 -22.16
C ASP A 111 -2.01 -3.90 -21.67
N GLU A 112 -2.43 -4.96 -22.34
CA GLU A 112 -2.12 -6.35 -21.98
C GLU A 112 -0.63 -6.70 -22.17
N THR A 113 0.19 -5.82 -22.76
CA THR A 113 1.65 -6.01 -22.81
C THR A 113 2.30 -5.90 -21.43
N PHE A 114 1.60 -5.29 -20.46
CA PHE A 114 2.01 -5.27 -19.05
C PHE A 114 1.44 -6.48 -18.33
N PHE A 115 2.25 -7.48 -18.10
CA PHE A 115 1.80 -8.68 -17.37
C PHE A 115 1.54 -8.40 -15.88
N MET A 116 2.44 -7.66 -15.24
CA MET A 116 2.35 -7.27 -13.83
C MET A 116 3.18 -5.99 -13.63
N TYR A 117 2.61 -4.99 -12.96
CA TYR A 117 3.17 -3.65 -12.76
C TYR A 117 3.28 -2.83 -14.05
N GLY A 118 3.06 -1.53 -13.90
CA GLY A 118 3.19 -0.56 -14.98
C GLY A 118 1.92 -0.33 -15.80
N GLU A 119 0.93 -1.22 -15.73
CA GLU A 119 -0.38 -1.04 -16.33
C GLU A 119 -1.11 0.20 -15.78
N ASP A 120 -1.00 0.44 -14.48
CA ASP A 120 -1.53 1.60 -13.77
C ASP A 120 -0.79 2.89 -14.18
N ILE A 121 0.52 2.80 -14.34
CA ILE A 121 1.37 3.90 -14.81
C ILE A 121 1.02 4.26 -16.26
N ASP A 122 0.88 3.27 -17.11
CA ASP A 122 0.53 3.45 -18.52
C ASP A 122 -0.85 4.09 -18.68
N LEU A 123 -1.85 3.55 -18.01
CA LEU A 123 -3.21 4.06 -18.05
C LEU A 123 -3.30 5.49 -17.52
N SER A 124 -2.72 5.76 -16.33
CA SER A 124 -2.67 7.11 -15.76
C SER A 124 -1.98 8.10 -16.70
N PHE A 125 -0.89 7.70 -17.34
CA PHE A 125 -0.17 8.56 -18.27
C PHE A 125 -0.93 8.81 -19.58
N ARG A 126 -1.71 7.83 -20.06
CA ARG A 126 -2.60 8.03 -21.22
C ARG A 126 -3.71 9.01 -20.94
N PHE A 127 -4.28 9.02 -19.73
CA PHE A 127 -5.24 10.06 -19.31
C PHE A 127 -4.62 11.45 -19.38
N LEU A 128 -3.41 11.64 -18.84
CA LEU A 128 -2.70 12.93 -18.94
C LEU A 128 -2.44 13.35 -20.37
N LYS A 129 -2.02 12.42 -21.25
CA LYS A 129 -1.82 12.71 -22.69
C LYS A 129 -3.11 13.08 -23.42
N ALA A 130 -4.23 12.56 -22.97
CA ALA A 130 -5.55 12.88 -23.54
C ALA A 130 -6.14 14.20 -23.01
N GLY A 131 -5.40 14.93 -22.16
CA GLY A 131 -5.80 16.22 -21.59
C GLY A 131 -6.65 16.13 -20.31
N TYR A 132 -6.73 14.95 -19.72
CA TYR A 132 -7.35 14.76 -18.40
C TYR A 132 -6.37 15.09 -17.28
N THR A 133 -6.92 15.29 -16.07
CA THR A 133 -6.15 15.44 -14.84
C THR A 133 -6.41 14.26 -13.91
N ASN A 134 -5.37 13.66 -13.37
CA ASN A 134 -5.49 12.63 -12.37
C ASN A 134 -5.41 13.25 -10.98
N TYR A 135 -6.21 12.73 -10.03
CA TYR A 135 -6.33 13.32 -8.70
C TYR A 135 -6.09 12.29 -7.59
N TYR A 136 -5.39 12.73 -6.57
CA TYR A 136 -5.34 12.10 -5.26
C TYR A 136 -6.43 12.70 -4.38
N ILE A 137 -7.26 11.87 -3.76
CA ILE A 137 -8.31 12.24 -2.81
C ILE A 137 -7.93 11.66 -1.44
N PRO A 138 -7.95 12.45 -0.33
CA PRO A 138 -7.46 12.03 0.97
C PRO A 138 -8.42 11.10 1.74
N THR A 139 -9.21 10.32 1.04
CA THR A 139 -10.06 9.27 1.62
C THR A 139 -9.25 8.01 1.86
N THR A 140 -9.32 7.45 3.06
CA THR A 140 -8.41 6.38 3.49
C THR A 140 -8.93 4.99 3.10
N LEU A 141 -8.01 4.12 2.70
CA LEU A 141 -8.19 2.68 2.66
C LEU A 141 -6.93 1.96 3.14
N LEU A 142 -7.09 0.74 3.65
CA LEU A 142 -5.99 -0.14 3.96
C LEU A 142 -5.66 -1.02 2.75
N HIS A 143 -4.37 -1.10 2.40
CA HIS A 143 -3.88 -2.02 1.39
C HIS A 143 -2.96 -3.06 2.06
N TYR A 144 -3.41 -4.29 2.15
CA TYR A 144 -2.68 -5.37 2.83
C TYR A 144 -1.31 -5.66 2.22
N LYS A 145 -1.11 -5.38 0.97
CA LYS A 145 0.14 -5.44 0.18
C LYS A 145 1.21 -6.37 0.74
N GLY A 146 1.37 -7.51 0.15
CA GLY A 146 2.50 -8.39 0.52
C GLY A 146 2.34 -9.85 0.14
N GLU A 147 1.12 -10.28 -0.17
CA GLU A 147 0.87 -11.68 -0.49
C GLU A 147 1.40 -12.07 -1.89
N SER A 148 1.34 -11.14 -2.86
CA SER A 148 1.67 -11.49 -4.25
C SER A 148 3.16 -11.49 -4.57
N THR A 149 4.02 -10.74 -3.84
CA THR A 149 5.47 -10.75 -4.15
C THR A 149 6.34 -10.18 -3.03
N LYS A 150 7.28 -10.96 -2.50
CA LYS A 150 8.34 -10.44 -1.63
C LYS A 150 9.20 -9.47 -2.44
N LYS A 151 9.13 -8.17 -2.14
CA LYS A 151 9.82 -7.06 -2.84
C LYS A 151 11.33 -7.25 -3.08
N ASN A 152 11.96 -8.18 -2.41
CA ASN A 152 13.38 -8.51 -2.52
C ASN A 152 13.65 -9.77 -3.33
N SER A 153 12.63 -10.36 -3.98
CA SER A 153 12.88 -11.50 -4.87
C SER A 153 13.45 -11.01 -6.20
N TYR A 154 14.39 -11.76 -6.77
CA TYR A 154 14.91 -11.52 -8.12
C TYR A 154 13.77 -11.38 -9.14
N HIS A 155 12.74 -12.19 -9.01
CA HIS A 155 11.57 -12.18 -9.89
C HIS A 155 10.82 -10.82 -9.84
N TYR A 156 10.58 -10.28 -8.63
CA TYR A 156 9.95 -8.95 -8.47
C TYR A 156 10.76 -7.85 -9.18
N VAL A 157 12.07 -7.86 -8.94
CA VAL A 157 12.99 -6.87 -9.53
C VAL A 157 12.94 -6.96 -11.05
N HIS A 158 13.02 -8.17 -11.61
CA HIS A 158 12.99 -8.40 -13.06
C HIS A 158 11.69 -7.91 -13.68
N VAL A 159 10.52 -8.34 -13.18
CA VAL A 159 9.20 -7.97 -13.72
C VAL A 159 8.95 -6.46 -13.62
N PHE A 160 9.34 -5.83 -12.50
CA PHE A 160 9.21 -4.39 -12.34
C PHE A 160 10.03 -3.61 -13.38
N TYR A 161 11.28 -4.03 -13.62
CA TYR A 161 12.12 -3.36 -14.60
C TYR A 161 11.72 -3.64 -16.05
N GLU A 162 11.20 -4.83 -16.33
CA GLU A 162 10.62 -5.15 -17.64
C GLU A 162 9.43 -4.24 -17.94
N ALA A 163 8.52 -4.08 -17.00
CA ALA A 163 7.40 -3.14 -17.11
C ALA A 163 7.87 -1.71 -17.38
N MET A 164 8.92 -1.26 -16.68
CA MET A 164 9.52 0.06 -16.93
C MET A 164 10.11 0.19 -18.34
N LEU A 165 10.77 -0.85 -18.86
CA LEU A 165 11.31 -0.83 -20.23
C LEU A 165 10.19 -0.79 -21.27
N ILE A 166 9.09 -1.53 -21.07
CA ILE A 166 7.88 -1.48 -21.90
C ILE A 166 7.34 -0.05 -21.92
N PHE A 167 7.16 0.55 -20.74
CA PHE A 167 6.67 1.92 -20.60
C PHE A 167 7.56 2.92 -21.36
N PHE A 168 8.87 2.87 -21.20
CA PHE A 168 9.79 3.75 -21.90
C PHE A 168 9.77 3.53 -23.41
N LYS A 169 9.76 2.28 -23.87
CA LYS A 169 9.67 1.96 -25.29
C LYS A 169 8.38 2.50 -25.92
N LYS A 170 7.27 2.43 -25.20
CA LYS A 170 5.97 2.90 -25.67
C LYS A 170 5.88 4.42 -25.71
N HIS A 171 6.32 5.11 -24.68
CA HIS A 171 6.04 6.54 -24.48
C HIS A 171 7.20 7.48 -24.79
N TYR A 172 8.43 6.98 -24.82
CA TYR A 172 9.66 7.76 -25.00
C TYR A 172 10.53 7.27 -26.18
N LYS A 173 9.91 6.94 -27.32
CA LYS A 173 10.57 6.33 -28.51
C LYS A 173 11.82 7.06 -28.98
N HIS A 174 11.87 8.39 -28.89
CA HIS A 174 13.01 9.21 -29.35
C HIS A 174 14.22 9.21 -28.41
N TYR A 175 14.09 8.66 -27.19
CA TYR A 175 15.16 8.65 -26.18
C TYR A 175 15.81 7.28 -25.98
N ASN A 176 15.53 6.33 -26.87
CA ASN A 176 15.81 4.90 -26.67
C ASN A 176 17.27 4.54 -26.41
N PHE A 177 18.26 5.26 -26.96
CA PHE A 177 19.67 4.87 -26.81
C PHE A 177 20.35 5.53 -25.60
N ILE A 178 20.24 6.85 -25.45
CA ILE A 178 20.95 7.62 -24.40
C ILE A 178 20.40 7.31 -23.01
N LEU A 179 19.09 6.99 -22.89
CA LEU A 179 18.42 6.76 -21.61
C LEU A 179 18.33 5.27 -21.23
N SER A 180 18.33 4.36 -22.20
CA SER A 180 18.29 2.93 -21.90
C SER A 180 19.59 2.42 -21.29
N PHE A 181 20.73 3.01 -21.61
CA PHE A 181 22.04 2.58 -21.11
C PHE A 181 22.22 2.84 -19.61
N PRO A 182 22.04 4.07 -19.08
CA PRO A 182 22.13 4.29 -17.61
C PRO A 182 21.08 3.50 -16.84
N ILE A 183 19.87 3.33 -17.38
CA ILE A 183 18.81 2.54 -16.76
C ILE A 183 19.22 1.07 -16.70
N LYS A 184 19.71 0.48 -17.78
CA LYS A 184 20.20 -0.91 -17.80
C LYS A 184 21.37 -1.11 -16.83
N VAL A 185 22.31 -0.17 -16.78
CA VAL A 185 23.44 -0.21 -15.83
C VAL A 185 22.94 -0.14 -14.40
N ALA A 186 22.00 0.74 -14.09
CA ALA A 186 21.43 0.86 -12.75
C ALA A 186 20.63 -0.40 -12.34
N ILE A 187 19.93 -1.05 -13.29
CA ILE A 187 19.27 -2.34 -13.11
C ILE A 187 20.29 -3.42 -12.72
N ILE A 188 21.35 -3.54 -13.49
CA ILE A 188 22.40 -4.54 -13.26
C ILE A 188 23.08 -4.30 -11.90
N LEU A 189 23.44 -3.05 -11.58
CA LEU A 189 24.03 -2.70 -10.29
C LEU A 189 23.10 -3.02 -9.12
N ARG A 190 21.81 -2.71 -9.24
CA ARG A 190 20.81 -3.07 -8.20
C ARG A 190 20.61 -4.57 -8.08
N ALA A 191 20.59 -5.30 -9.19
CA ALA A 191 20.51 -6.76 -9.16
C ALA A 191 21.74 -7.36 -8.46
N ILE A 192 22.94 -6.87 -8.74
CA ILE A 192 24.18 -7.29 -8.07
C ILE A 192 24.12 -6.97 -6.56
N ILE A 193 23.71 -5.75 -6.19
CA ILE A 193 23.55 -5.35 -4.78
C ILE A 193 22.52 -6.26 -4.08
N ALA A 194 21.38 -6.53 -4.72
CA ALA A 194 20.36 -7.42 -4.16
C ALA A 194 20.88 -8.85 -3.96
N LEU A 195 21.65 -9.40 -4.88
CA LEU A 195 22.30 -10.69 -4.76
C LEU A 195 23.31 -10.71 -3.60
N ILE A 196 24.16 -9.70 -3.48
CA ILE A 196 25.11 -9.55 -2.37
C ILE A 196 24.38 -9.47 -1.02
N MET A 197 23.32 -8.68 -0.95
CA MET A 197 22.51 -8.55 0.26
C MET A 197 21.80 -9.87 0.61
N GLN A 198 21.32 -10.62 -0.37
CA GLN A 198 20.69 -11.91 -0.17
C GLN A 198 21.73 -12.93 0.34
N GLN A 199 22.92 -12.96 -0.22
CA GLN A 199 24.00 -13.83 0.26
C GLN A 199 24.44 -13.48 1.68
N THR A 200 24.59 -12.19 1.99
CA THR A 200 24.93 -11.75 3.36
C THR A 200 23.82 -12.03 4.37
N GLN A 201 22.55 -11.94 3.98
CA GLN A 201 21.43 -12.36 4.85
C GLN A 201 21.39 -13.87 5.07
N ASN A 202 21.70 -14.67 4.05
CA ASN A 202 21.79 -16.12 4.18
C ASN A 202 22.97 -16.54 5.06
N LEU A 203 24.12 -15.89 4.91
CA LEU A 203 25.28 -16.07 5.80
C LEU A 203 24.97 -15.66 7.25
N ARG A 204 24.27 -14.55 7.47
CA ARG A 204 23.84 -14.13 8.81
C ARG A 204 22.85 -15.10 9.43
N LYS A 205 21.91 -15.66 8.65
CA LYS A 205 20.98 -16.71 9.11
C LYS A 205 21.71 -18.01 9.46
N PHE A 206 22.76 -18.35 8.72
CA PHE A 206 23.59 -19.52 8.96
C PHE A 206 24.47 -19.36 10.21
N LEU A 207 25.09 -18.18 10.38
CA LEU A 207 25.96 -17.88 11.51
C LEU A 207 25.21 -17.57 12.81
N HIS A 208 23.99 -17.06 12.72
CA HIS A 208 23.11 -16.78 13.85
C HIS A 208 21.72 -17.38 13.55
N PRO A 209 21.56 -18.71 13.71
CA PRO A 209 20.25 -19.30 13.63
C PRO A 209 19.40 -18.67 14.74
N ARG A 210 18.42 -17.87 14.37
CA ARG A 210 17.39 -17.40 15.30
C ARG A 210 16.62 -18.63 15.74
N ASN A 211 17.02 -19.19 16.85
CA ASN A 211 16.25 -20.22 17.53
C ASN A 211 14.96 -19.60 18.05
N GLY A 212 13.85 -20.11 17.55
CA GLY A 212 12.52 -19.81 18.02
C GLY A 212 11.81 -18.70 17.21
N LYS A 213 10.67 -19.05 16.63
CA LYS A 213 9.63 -18.06 16.32
C LYS A 213 9.30 -17.40 17.65
N VAL A 214 9.58 -16.10 17.79
CA VAL A 214 9.01 -15.31 18.90
C VAL A 214 7.51 -15.56 18.79
N PRO A 215 6.83 -16.04 19.83
CA PRO A 215 5.38 -16.21 19.79
C PRO A 215 4.76 -14.88 19.39
N GLN A 216 3.98 -14.89 18.33
CA GLN A 216 3.33 -13.68 17.86
C GLN A 216 2.21 -13.38 18.85
N ARG A 217 2.51 -12.55 19.86
CA ARG A 217 1.52 -12.10 20.81
C ARG A 217 0.61 -11.09 20.13
N MET A 218 -0.68 -11.28 20.21
CA MET A 218 -1.71 -10.43 19.62
C MET A 218 -2.54 -9.78 20.73
N LEU A 219 -3.13 -8.64 20.47
CA LEU A 219 -4.09 -7.98 21.34
C LEU A 219 -5.44 -7.95 20.63
N TYR A 220 -6.46 -8.49 21.25
CA TYR A 220 -7.84 -8.34 20.82
C TYR A 220 -8.53 -7.20 21.59
N ILE A 221 -9.25 -6.35 20.88
CA ILE A 221 -10.04 -5.24 21.43
C ILE A 221 -11.47 -5.36 20.89
N GLY A 222 -12.41 -5.65 21.79
CA GLY A 222 -13.82 -5.85 21.44
C GLY A 222 -14.59 -6.56 22.56
N LYS A 223 -15.89 -6.76 22.36
CA LYS A 223 -16.78 -7.38 23.36
C LYS A 223 -16.97 -8.89 23.17
N SER A 224 -16.64 -9.42 22.01
CA SER A 224 -16.86 -10.83 21.63
C SER A 224 -15.69 -11.75 22.01
N SER A 225 -15.07 -11.53 23.19
CA SER A 225 -13.83 -12.21 23.60
C SER A 225 -13.96 -13.74 23.68
N ASP A 226 -15.12 -14.29 24.02
CA ASP A 226 -15.29 -15.73 24.19
C ASP A 226 -15.19 -16.50 22.85
N MET A 227 -15.69 -15.91 21.77
CA MET A 227 -15.54 -16.48 20.43
C MET A 227 -14.07 -16.43 19.97
N VAL A 228 -13.39 -15.31 20.23
CA VAL A 228 -11.97 -15.16 19.91
C VAL A 228 -11.10 -16.12 20.70
N LYS A 229 -11.45 -16.43 21.97
CA LYS A 229 -10.75 -17.44 22.80
C LYS A 229 -10.87 -18.84 22.18
N GLN A 230 -12.07 -19.22 21.71
CA GLN A 230 -12.26 -20.51 21.05
C GLN A 230 -11.38 -20.64 19.81
N ILE A 231 -11.36 -19.61 18.96
CA ILE A 231 -10.46 -19.58 17.78
C ILE A 231 -8.99 -19.63 18.20
N ALA A 232 -8.61 -18.87 19.25
CA ALA A 232 -7.25 -18.85 19.74
C ALA A 232 -6.76 -20.21 20.26
N GLU A 233 -7.62 -20.95 20.97
CA GLU A 233 -7.35 -22.30 21.46
C GLU A 233 -7.18 -23.29 20.29
N GLU A 234 -8.08 -23.23 19.30
CA GLU A 234 -8.06 -24.10 18.14
C GLU A 234 -6.78 -23.95 17.31
N TYR A 235 -6.35 -22.69 17.06
CA TYR A 235 -5.17 -22.39 16.24
C TYR A 235 -3.87 -22.18 17.04
N GLY A 236 -3.92 -22.34 18.38
CA GLY A 236 -2.74 -22.17 19.25
C GLY A 236 -2.21 -20.73 19.25
N LEU A 237 -3.10 -19.72 19.20
CA LEU A 237 -2.73 -18.31 19.18
C LEU A 237 -2.54 -17.77 20.59
N THR A 238 -1.58 -16.86 20.75
CA THR A 238 -1.38 -16.13 22.02
C THR A 238 -2.02 -14.76 21.88
N ILE A 239 -3.19 -14.57 22.49
CA ILE A 239 -4.00 -13.35 22.41
C ILE A 239 -4.28 -12.82 23.82
N ASP A 240 -4.02 -11.54 24.05
CA ASP A 240 -4.52 -10.80 25.21
C ASP A 240 -5.85 -10.15 24.84
N TYR A 241 -6.73 -9.96 25.81
CA TYR A 241 -8.09 -9.50 25.57
C TYR A 241 -8.35 -8.21 26.32
N PHE A 242 -8.90 -7.23 25.61
CA PHE A 242 -9.39 -5.98 26.18
C PHE A 242 -10.84 -5.75 25.74
N SER A 243 -11.76 -5.74 26.72
CA SER A 243 -13.19 -5.55 26.41
C SER A 243 -13.51 -4.07 26.30
N ALA A 244 -13.86 -3.61 25.10
CA ALA A 244 -14.21 -2.23 24.81
C ALA A 244 -15.05 -2.13 23.55
N ASP A 245 -15.64 -0.95 23.35
CA ASP A 245 -16.22 -0.46 22.10
C ASP A 245 -15.68 0.96 21.81
N GLU A 246 -16.09 1.52 20.68
CA GLU A 246 -15.66 2.85 20.24
C GLU A 246 -16.00 3.96 21.24
N LYS A 247 -17.12 3.84 21.97
CA LYS A 247 -17.54 4.82 22.98
C LYS A 247 -16.70 4.72 24.26
N SER A 248 -16.40 3.51 24.71
CA SER A 248 -15.62 3.27 25.93
C SER A 248 -14.12 3.47 25.73
N LEU A 249 -13.63 3.38 24.50
CA LEU A 249 -12.22 3.50 24.14
C LEU A 249 -12.00 4.48 22.95
N PRO A 250 -12.33 5.78 23.11
CA PRO A 250 -12.35 6.76 21.99
C PRO A 250 -10.98 7.04 21.38
N GLN A 251 -9.88 6.71 22.04
CA GLN A 251 -8.52 6.82 21.53
C GLN A 251 -7.96 5.46 21.06
N GLY A 252 -8.78 4.42 21.04
CA GLY A 252 -8.37 3.08 20.64
C GLY A 252 -7.14 2.59 21.43
N HIS A 253 -6.30 1.82 20.76
CA HIS A 253 -5.10 1.22 21.39
C HIS A 253 -4.06 2.23 21.91
N HIS A 254 -4.19 3.52 21.61
CA HIS A 254 -3.29 4.57 22.11
C HIS A 254 -3.53 4.91 23.58
N ASN A 255 -4.75 4.66 24.11
CA ASN A 255 -5.10 4.96 25.48
C ASN A 255 -4.98 3.75 26.41
N LEU A 256 -4.50 2.62 25.91
CA LEU A 256 -4.24 1.46 26.75
C LEU A 256 -2.98 1.71 27.57
N GLN A 257 -3.01 1.35 28.87
CA GLN A 257 -1.82 1.36 29.74
C GLN A 257 -0.83 0.23 29.40
N ILE A 258 -0.84 -0.21 28.16
CA ILE A 258 -0.03 -1.31 27.62
C ILE A 258 0.77 -0.76 26.45
N ASP A 259 2.07 -1.07 26.39
CA ASP A 259 2.90 -0.70 25.23
C ASP A 259 2.48 -1.53 23.99
N PRO A 260 1.89 -0.90 22.95
CA PRO A 260 1.47 -1.61 21.75
C PRO A 260 2.60 -2.37 21.05
N THR A 261 3.86 -1.96 21.26
CA THR A 261 5.02 -2.58 20.59
C THR A 261 5.32 -4.00 21.10
N HIS A 262 4.69 -4.45 22.17
CA HIS A 262 4.76 -5.82 22.68
C HIS A 262 3.93 -6.80 21.83
N TYR A 263 3.05 -6.28 20.97
CA TYR A 263 2.19 -7.10 20.13
C TYR A 263 2.67 -7.04 18.66
N SER A 264 2.50 -8.16 17.98
CA SER A 264 2.70 -8.22 16.52
C SER A 264 1.48 -7.70 15.77
N GLN A 265 0.29 -7.85 16.38
CA GLN A 265 -0.97 -7.44 15.79
C GLN A 265 -1.94 -6.95 16.87
N ILE A 266 -2.76 -5.96 16.49
CA ILE A 266 -3.92 -5.51 17.27
C ILE A 266 -5.16 -5.80 16.43
N ILE A 267 -6.02 -6.65 16.97
CA ILE A 267 -7.24 -7.16 16.33
C ILE A 267 -8.42 -6.39 16.93
N TYR A 268 -9.11 -5.63 16.10
CA TYR A 268 -10.34 -4.96 16.48
C TYR A 268 -11.57 -5.75 16.06
N ASP A 269 -12.58 -5.79 16.95
CA ASP A 269 -13.90 -6.29 16.56
C ASP A 269 -14.63 -5.24 15.72
N ILE A 270 -14.90 -5.54 14.45
CA ILE A 270 -15.57 -4.61 13.55
C ILE A 270 -17.09 -4.47 13.80
N CYS A 271 -17.64 -5.24 14.75
CA CYS A 271 -19.00 -5.04 15.24
C CYS A 271 -19.04 -3.98 16.35
N ASP A 272 -17.91 -3.72 17.04
CA ASP A 272 -17.77 -2.77 18.13
C ASP A 272 -17.05 -1.48 17.71
N PHE A 273 -16.25 -1.53 16.62
CA PHE A 273 -15.46 -0.42 16.10
C PHE A 273 -15.62 -0.32 14.57
N SER A 274 -15.89 0.88 14.07
CA SER A 274 -15.94 1.13 12.64
C SER A 274 -14.54 1.01 12.00
N LEU A 275 -14.49 0.66 10.72
CA LEU A 275 -13.23 0.60 9.98
C LEU A 275 -12.60 1.97 9.85
N ASP A 276 -13.40 3.03 9.71
CA ASP A 276 -12.92 4.42 9.72
C ASP A 276 -12.16 4.71 11.02
N PHE A 277 -12.74 4.40 12.17
CA PHE A 277 -12.09 4.56 13.47
C PHE A 277 -10.76 3.77 13.54
N ILE A 278 -10.79 2.50 13.20
CA ILE A 278 -9.62 1.62 13.28
C ILE A 278 -8.47 2.18 12.43
N LEU A 279 -8.73 2.50 11.16
CA LEU A 279 -7.68 2.97 10.24
C LEU A 279 -7.18 4.36 10.61
N GLU A 280 -8.04 5.23 11.14
CA GLU A 280 -7.65 6.53 11.66
C GLU A 280 -6.66 6.37 12.83
N ARG A 281 -6.99 5.57 13.84
CA ARG A 281 -6.11 5.32 14.99
C ARG A 281 -4.75 4.75 14.58
N PHE A 282 -4.71 3.79 13.65
CA PHE A 282 -3.45 3.27 13.15
C PHE A 282 -2.64 4.32 12.37
N SER A 283 -3.29 5.20 11.61
CA SER A 283 -2.61 6.22 10.80
C SER A 283 -2.12 7.43 11.60
N GLU A 284 -2.76 7.77 12.72
CA GLU A 284 -2.33 8.87 13.59
C GLU A 284 -0.95 8.62 14.21
N LYS A 285 -0.72 7.41 14.71
CA LYS A 285 0.53 7.03 15.37
C LYS A 285 0.95 5.62 14.96
N PRO A 286 1.57 5.47 13.76
CA PRO A 286 1.98 4.18 13.26
C PRO A 286 3.06 3.50 14.12
N TYR A 287 2.90 2.22 14.38
CA TYR A 287 3.88 1.39 15.08
C TYR A 287 4.45 0.37 14.10
N LYS A 288 5.64 0.60 13.56
CA LYS A 288 6.26 -0.17 12.45
C LYS A 288 6.29 -1.70 12.58
N LYS A 289 6.03 -2.25 13.77
CA LYS A 289 6.04 -3.71 14.00
C LYS A 289 4.67 -4.24 14.39
N VAL A 290 3.70 -3.36 14.59
CA VAL A 290 2.34 -3.70 15.03
C VAL A 290 1.44 -3.57 13.81
N GLN A 291 0.73 -4.62 13.48
CA GLN A 291 -0.11 -4.66 12.31
C GLN A 291 -1.59 -4.70 12.70
N VAL A 292 -2.43 -4.12 11.87
CA VAL A 292 -3.87 -4.19 12.05
C VAL A 292 -4.38 -5.59 11.76
N GLY A 293 -5.26 -6.09 12.62
CA GLY A 293 -6.11 -7.25 12.38
C GLY A 293 -7.57 -6.85 12.62
N THR A 294 -8.48 -7.60 12.05
CA THR A 294 -9.91 -7.43 12.25
C THR A 294 -10.56 -8.74 12.67
N PHE A 295 -11.55 -8.65 13.51
CA PHE A 295 -12.44 -9.76 13.86
C PHE A 295 -13.87 -9.37 13.51
N ASN A 296 -14.57 -10.27 12.86
CA ASN A 296 -16.01 -10.14 12.59
C ASN A 296 -16.76 -11.14 13.45
N ALA A 297 -17.46 -10.66 14.47
CA ALA A 297 -18.19 -11.52 15.41
C ALA A 297 -19.37 -12.24 14.77
N GLU A 298 -20.03 -11.64 13.75
CA GLU A 298 -21.15 -12.28 13.06
C GLU A 298 -20.73 -13.51 12.25
N ARG A 299 -19.50 -13.47 11.71
CA ARG A 299 -18.94 -14.54 10.88
C ARG A 299 -17.97 -15.45 11.63
N GLY A 300 -17.53 -15.07 12.82
CA GLY A 300 -16.52 -15.81 13.58
C GLY A 300 -15.16 -15.87 12.88
N ILE A 301 -14.74 -14.76 12.25
CA ILE A 301 -13.53 -14.73 11.41
C ILE A 301 -12.56 -13.67 11.93
N ILE A 302 -11.31 -14.09 12.17
CA ILE A 302 -10.17 -13.19 12.40
C ILE A 302 -9.37 -13.07 11.10
N ILE A 303 -9.17 -11.85 10.62
CA ILE A 303 -8.32 -11.56 9.47
C ILE A 303 -7.08 -10.82 9.95
N THR A 304 -5.93 -11.34 9.61
CA THR A 304 -4.61 -10.76 9.89
C THR A 304 -3.85 -10.53 8.60
N THR A 305 -2.68 -9.93 8.69
CA THR A 305 -1.83 -9.66 7.51
C THR A 305 -1.26 -10.93 6.86
N SER A 306 -1.25 -12.06 7.55
CA SER A 306 -0.65 -13.30 7.06
C SER A 306 -1.57 -14.50 7.06
N ASN A 307 -2.68 -14.45 7.82
CA ASN A 307 -3.57 -15.59 7.98
C ASN A 307 -5.02 -15.15 8.20
N VAL A 308 -5.93 -16.02 7.85
CA VAL A 308 -7.35 -15.94 8.21
C VAL A 308 -7.66 -17.13 9.11
N TYR A 309 -8.29 -16.86 10.25
CA TYR A 309 -8.71 -17.86 11.22
C TYR A 309 -10.23 -17.78 11.36
N PHE A 310 -10.88 -18.93 11.40
CA PHE A 310 -12.33 -19.01 11.52
C PHE A 310 -12.71 -20.05 12.55
N LYS A 311 -13.86 -19.85 13.15
CA LYS A 311 -14.49 -20.84 14.01
C LYS A 311 -15.14 -21.90 13.11
N ASP A 312 -14.78 -23.18 13.31
CA ASP A 312 -15.48 -24.34 12.71
C ASP A 312 -16.91 -24.51 13.25
#